data_435c5bee3310feb493151f74e9d3c1aa
#
_entry.id   435c5bee3310feb493151f74e9d3c1aa
#
_cell.length_a   1.000
_cell.length_b   1.000
_cell.length_c   1.000
_cell.angle_alpha   90.00
_cell.angle_beta   90.00
_cell.angle_gamma   90.00
#
_symmetry.space_group_name_H-M   'P 1'
#
loop_
_entity.id
_entity.type
_entity.pdbx_description
1 polymer ?
#
loop_
_entity_poly.entity_id
_entity_poly.type
_entity_poly.pdbx_seq_one_letter_code
_entity_poly.pdbx_strand_id
1 'polypeptide(L)'
;MKTLIVGLGNPNLGDDGVGWKVVKEVCKNLPSPRLRHPSPNGSGEGGEGDVDVNCLSLGGISLMEHLIGYDRAILVDAFAMDAPVGSVSVLKLNQLPKYSAFHIASTHDKSLQEAIKLGREMGAHLPEDVLVVGIATEHIHDFSEDLSPPVAQVVPFVVNIVLDLLKEISMEKTPGHL
;
A
#
# COMPACT_ATOMS: atom_id res chain seq x y z
N MET A 1 12.29 -9.38 9.25
CA MET A 1 10.97 -8.70 9.25
C MET A 1 10.60 -8.47 7.80
N LYS A 2 9.51 -9.05 7.38
CA LYS A 2 9.08 -9.06 5.97
C LYS A 2 8.08 -7.94 5.72
N THR A 3 8.38 -7.03 4.81
CA THR A 3 7.54 -5.86 4.49
C THR A 3 6.95 -5.98 3.09
N LEU A 4 5.66 -5.70 2.97
CA LEU A 4 4.98 -5.58 1.68
C LEU A 4 4.65 -4.12 1.39
N ILE A 5 5.03 -3.64 0.20
CA ILE A 5 4.57 -2.36 -0.34
C ILE A 5 3.52 -2.65 -1.42
N VAL A 6 2.36 -2.02 -1.31
CA VAL A 6 1.27 -2.21 -2.27
C VAL A 6 0.84 -0.87 -2.84
N GLY A 7 0.90 -0.74 -4.16
CA GLY A 7 0.21 0.32 -4.89
C GLY A 7 -1.21 -0.15 -5.21
N LEU A 8 -2.20 0.51 -4.66
CA LEU A 8 -3.61 0.24 -4.89
C LEU A 8 -4.16 1.12 -6.01
N GLY A 9 -5.24 0.67 -6.64
CA GLY A 9 -5.97 1.40 -7.68
C GLY A 9 -5.98 0.73 -9.03
N ASN A 10 -6.64 1.37 -9.98
CA ASN A 10 -6.72 0.91 -11.37
C ASN A 10 -5.91 1.86 -12.27
N PRO A 11 -4.81 1.39 -12.91
CA PRO A 11 -3.93 2.25 -13.72
C PRO A 11 -4.60 2.82 -14.98
N ASN A 12 -5.80 2.37 -15.34
CA ASN A 12 -6.56 2.84 -16.49
C ASN A 12 -7.63 3.88 -16.12
N LEU A 13 -7.71 4.28 -14.85
CA LEU A 13 -8.73 5.21 -14.33
C LEU A 13 -8.07 6.49 -13.77
N GLY A 14 -7.25 7.16 -14.58
CA GLY A 14 -6.65 8.44 -14.22
C GLY A 14 -5.92 8.42 -12.88
N ASP A 15 -6.33 9.30 -11.98
CA ASP A 15 -5.70 9.46 -10.67
C ASP A 15 -5.81 8.24 -9.75
N ASP A 16 -6.78 7.35 -9.98
CA ASP A 16 -6.89 6.07 -9.27
C ASP A 16 -5.63 5.20 -9.44
N GLY A 17 -4.92 5.37 -10.55
CA GLY A 17 -3.67 4.68 -10.84
C GLY A 17 -2.43 5.22 -10.11
N VAL A 18 -2.54 6.27 -9.28
CA VAL A 18 -1.38 6.92 -8.65
C VAL A 18 -0.58 5.98 -7.76
N GLY A 19 -1.26 5.10 -7.00
CA GLY A 19 -0.59 4.10 -6.15
C GLY A 19 0.35 3.21 -6.94
N TRP A 20 -0.06 2.77 -8.13
CA TRP A 20 0.77 1.96 -9.04
C TRP A 20 1.97 2.74 -9.57
N LYS A 21 1.78 4.02 -9.94
CA LYS A 21 2.87 4.88 -10.44
C LYS A 21 3.93 5.10 -9.36
N VAL A 22 3.51 5.42 -8.13
CA VAL A 22 4.42 5.59 -6.99
C VAL A 22 5.21 4.32 -6.72
N VAL A 23 4.54 3.19 -6.59
CA VAL A 23 5.17 1.92 -6.20
C VAL A 23 6.11 1.41 -7.28
N LYS A 24 5.81 1.61 -8.56
CA LYS A 24 6.74 1.33 -9.67
C LYS A 24 8.02 2.17 -9.58
N GLU A 25 7.93 3.45 -9.20
CA GLU A 25 9.11 4.30 -9.00
C GLU A 25 9.90 3.91 -7.74
N VAL A 26 9.22 3.59 -6.63
CA VAL A 26 9.85 3.03 -5.42
C VAL A 26 10.67 1.79 -5.78
N CYS A 27 10.11 0.90 -6.58
CA CYS A 27 10.76 -0.34 -7.01
C CYS A 27 12.10 -0.08 -7.72
N LYS A 28 12.20 0.97 -8.53
CA LYS A 28 13.45 1.35 -9.22
C LYS A 28 14.55 1.83 -8.28
N ASN A 29 14.18 2.32 -7.10
CA ASN A 29 15.09 2.87 -6.10
C ASN A 29 15.50 1.85 -5.02
N LEU A 30 14.93 0.65 -5.04
CA LEU A 30 15.29 -0.41 -4.10
C LEU A 30 16.46 -1.25 -4.65
N PRO A 31 17.44 -1.64 -3.81
CA PRO A 31 18.64 -2.36 -4.27
C PRO A 31 18.35 -3.76 -4.83
N SER A 32 17.26 -4.39 -4.44
CA SER A 32 16.83 -5.70 -4.98
C SER A 32 15.34 -5.92 -4.69
N PRO A 33 14.44 -5.18 -5.35
CA PRO A 33 13.02 -5.37 -5.13
C PRO A 33 12.57 -6.69 -5.75
N ARG A 34 11.80 -7.47 -5.02
CA ARG A 34 11.08 -8.60 -5.60
C ARG A 34 9.70 -8.11 -6.05
N LEU A 35 9.55 -7.87 -7.35
CA LEU A 35 8.22 -7.73 -7.95
C LEU A 35 7.54 -9.10 -7.87
N ARG A 36 6.57 -9.23 -6.98
CA ARG A 36 5.71 -10.42 -6.97
C ARG A 36 4.53 -10.20 -7.90
N HIS A 37 4.45 -11.00 -8.93
CA HIS A 37 3.17 -11.28 -9.57
C HIS A 37 2.30 -12.07 -8.56
N PRO A 38 0.98 -11.79 -8.48
CA PRO A 38 0.11 -12.52 -7.58
C PRO A 38 0.16 -14.02 -7.93
N SER A 39 0.82 -14.79 -7.10
CA SER A 39 0.83 -16.25 -7.18
C SER A 39 0.09 -16.80 -5.97
N PRO A 40 -0.90 -17.65 -6.15
CA PRO A 40 -1.73 -18.17 -5.05
C PRO A 40 -0.98 -19.09 -4.07
N ASN A 41 0.27 -19.43 -4.35
CA ASN A 41 1.07 -20.31 -3.50
C ASN A 41 2.33 -19.58 -3.03
N GLY A 42 2.21 -18.91 -1.86
CA GLY A 42 3.27 -18.16 -1.21
C GLY A 42 4.42 -19.01 -0.66
N SER A 43 5.19 -19.70 -1.51
CA SER A 43 6.45 -20.33 -1.15
C SER A 43 7.62 -19.53 -1.75
N GLY A 44 8.10 -18.55 -1.00
CA GLY A 44 9.35 -17.86 -1.29
C GLY A 44 10.19 -17.84 -0.02
N GLU A 45 11.35 -18.49 -0.05
CA GLU A 45 12.32 -18.49 1.05
C GLU A 45 12.74 -17.06 1.36
N GLY A 46 12.50 -16.64 2.61
CA GLY A 46 12.78 -15.29 3.10
C GLY A 46 14.24 -15.13 3.47
N GLY A 47 14.92 -14.17 2.87
CA GLY A 47 16.14 -13.58 3.42
C GLY A 47 15.80 -12.48 4.43
N GLU A 48 16.70 -12.24 5.37
CA GLU A 48 16.53 -11.25 6.44
C GLU A 48 16.45 -9.83 5.83
N GLY A 49 15.29 -9.17 5.96
CA GLY A 49 15.06 -7.81 5.42
C GLY A 49 14.36 -7.72 4.06
N ASP A 50 13.59 -8.74 3.66
CA ASP A 50 12.87 -8.77 2.38
C ASP A 50 11.78 -7.71 2.28
N VAL A 51 11.87 -6.89 1.25
CA VAL A 51 10.82 -5.97 0.81
C VAL A 51 10.23 -6.53 -0.48
N ASP A 52 8.97 -6.93 -0.41
CA ASP A 52 8.19 -7.30 -1.59
C ASP A 52 7.34 -6.10 -2.05
N VAL A 53 7.12 -5.99 -3.35
CA VAL A 53 6.40 -4.89 -3.98
C VAL A 53 5.29 -5.44 -4.87
N ASN A 54 4.07 -4.93 -4.72
CA ASN A 54 2.91 -5.35 -5.51
C ASN A 54 2.10 -4.15 -6.00
N CYS A 55 1.41 -4.33 -7.14
CA CYS A 55 0.39 -3.39 -7.64
C CYS A 55 -0.93 -4.16 -7.76
N LEU A 56 -1.95 -3.75 -7.03
CA LEU A 56 -3.21 -4.47 -6.90
C LEU A 56 -4.42 -3.55 -7.10
N SER A 57 -5.47 -4.10 -7.71
CA SER A 57 -6.81 -3.47 -7.77
C SER A 57 -7.78 -4.28 -6.91
N LEU A 58 -7.44 -4.42 -5.62
CA LEU A 58 -8.14 -5.29 -4.68
C LEU A 58 -8.44 -4.54 -3.38
N GLY A 59 -9.45 -5.00 -2.64
CA GLY A 59 -9.80 -4.48 -1.32
C GLY A 59 -10.34 -5.57 -0.40
N GLY A 60 -10.76 -5.19 0.79
CA GLY A 60 -11.40 -6.07 1.74
C GLY A 60 -10.63 -7.36 2.00
N ILE A 61 -11.32 -8.49 1.89
CA ILE A 61 -10.78 -9.84 2.14
C ILE A 61 -9.68 -10.18 1.12
N SER A 62 -9.89 -9.87 -0.15
CA SER A 62 -8.90 -10.20 -1.20
C SER A 62 -7.58 -9.46 -1.00
N LEU A 63 -7.62 -8.20 -0.55
CA LEU A 63 -6.41 -7.48 -0.18
C LEU A 63 -5.77 -8.08 1.08
N MET A 64 -6.56 -8.42 2.10
CA MET A 64 -6.07 -9.06 3.32
C MET A 64 -5.32 -10.36 3.02
N GLU A 65 -5.81 -11.20 2.10
CA GLU A 65 -5.15 -12.45 1.69
C GLU A 65 -3.73 -12.20 1.16
N HIS A 66 -3.49 -11.07 0.45
CA HIS A 66 -2.16 -10.69 -0.03
C HIS A 66 -1.23 -10.21 1.09
N LEU A 67 -1.77 -9.82 2.24
CA LEU A 67 -1.00 -9.41 3.41
C LEU A 67 -0.55 -10.60 4.28
N ILE A 68 -1.05 -11.81 4.04
CA ILE A 68 -0.69 -12.99 4.84
C ILE A 68 0.81 -13.29 4.69
N GLY A 69 1.48 -13.53 5.81
CA GLY A 69 2.90 -13.87 5.88
C GLY A 69 3.84 -12.68 5.89
N TYR A 70 3.31 -11.45 5.99
CA TYR A 70 4.10 -10.23 6.18
C TYR A 70 3.97 -9.73 7.62
N ASP A 71 5.04 -9.11 8.13
CA ASP A 71 5.07 -8.50 9.45
C ASP A 71 4.59 -7.05 9.40
N ARG A 72 4.75 -6.39 8.24
CA ARG A 72 4.42 -4.99 7.99
C ARG A 72 3.92 -4.77 6.56
N ALA A 73 3.04 -3.75 6.38
CA ALA A 73 2.59 -3.34 5.07
C ALA A 73 2.56 -1.81 4.93
N ILE A 74 2.90 -1.32 3.73
CA ILE A 74 2.73 0.06 3.31
C ILE A 74 1.81 0.04 2.09
N LEU A 75 0.62 0.62 2.23
CA LEU A 75 -0.37 0.76 1.17
C LEU A 75 -0.30 2.17 0.62
N VAL A 76 -0.21 2.32 -0.70
CA VAL A 76 -0.25 3.62 -1.40
C VAL A 76 -1.51 3.66 -2.23
N ASP A 77 -2.38 4.65 -1.99
CA ASP A 77 -3.72 4.67 -2.56
C ASP A 77 -4.20 6.10 -2.89
N ALA A 78 -5.09 6.20 -3.85
CA ALA A 78 -5.85 7.41 -4.13
C ALA A 78 -6.99 7.56 -3.12
N PHE A 79 -7.21 8.79 -2.65
CA PHE A 79 -8.28 9.09 -1.69
C PHE A 79 -9.13 10.26 -2.16
N ALA A 80 -10.46 10.11 -2.10
CA ALA A 80 -11.34 11.26 -2.09
C ALA A 80 -11.33 11.86 -0.67
N MET A 81 -10.57 12.91 -0.48
CA MET A 81 -10.48 13.63 0.80
C MET A 81 -11.03 15.04 0.65
N ASP A 82 -11.54 15.60 1.75
CA ASP A 82 -11.83 17.04 1.84
C ASP A 82 -10.52 17.81 2.06
N ALA A 83 -9.66 17.74 1.03
CA ALA A 83 -8.33 18.34 1.01
C ALA A 83 -7.97 18.71 -0.44
N PRO A 84 -7.08 19.70 -0.67
CA PRO A 84 -6.61 20.01 -2.02
C PRO A 84 -6.07 18.79 -2.75
N VAL A 85 -6.38 18.67 -4.05
CA VAL A 85 -5.86 17.59 -4.91
C VAL A 85 -4.33 17.57 -4.87
N GLY A 86 -3.76 16.40 -4.72
CA GLY A 86 -2.32 16.21 -4.53
C GLY A 86 -1.85 16.32 -3.07
N SER A 87 -2.75 16.61 -2.11
CA SER A 87 -2.39 16.50 -0.69
C SER A 87 -2.04 15.06 -0.33
N VAL A 88 -1.02 14.90 0.53
CA VAL A 88 -0.53 13.58 0.96
C VAL A 88 -0.69 13.43 2.46
N SER A 89 -1.16 12.28 2.89
CA SER A 89 -1.26 11.91 4.30
C SER A 89 -0.71 10.51 4.55
N VAL A 90 -0.07 10.32 5.71
CA VAL A 90 0.41 9.02 6.17
C VAL A 90 -0.33 8.69 7.46
N LEU A 91 -1.09 7.61 7.46
CA LEU A 91 -1.94 7.22 8.58
C LEU A 91 -1.76 5.72 8.87
N LYS A 92 -1.92 5.34 10.13
CA LYS A 92 -2.08 3.93 10.46
C LYS A 92 -3.47 3.46 10.07
N LEU A 93 -3.57 2.24 9.55
CA LEU A 93 -4.86 1.67 9.12
C LEU A 93 -5.92 1.71 10.23
N ASN A 94 -5.52 1.49 11.49
CA ASN A 94 -6.44 1.52 12.64
C ASN A 94 -6.94 2.93 13.00
N GLN A 95 -6.33 3.98 12.44
CA GLN A 95 -6.75 5.39 12.63
C GLN A 95 -7.77 5.82 11.55
N LEU A 96 -7.93 5.03 10.51
CA LEU A 96 -8.88 5.33 9.44
C LEU A 96 -10.28 4.81 9.81
N PRO A 97 -11.33 5.64 9.73
CA PRO A 97 -12.69 5.16 9.89
C PRO A 97 -13.03 4.27 8.69
N LYS A 98 -13.24 2.98 8.92
CA LYS A 98 -13.68 1.98 7.91
C LYS A 98 -13.01 2.17 6.55
N TYR A 99 -11.70 1.92 6.50
CA TYR A 99 -10.97 1.99 5.24
C TYR A 99 -11.48 0.94 4.27
N SER A 100 -12.11 1.39 3.22
CA SER A 100 -12.33 0.62 1.99
C SER A 100 -11.51 1.29 0.89
N ALA A 101 -10.65 0.54 0.23
CA ALA A 101 -9.96 1.05 -0.96
C ALA A 101 -11.00 1.56 -1.97
N PHE A 102 -10.84 2.79 -2.45
CA PHE A 102 -11.88 3.53 -3.18
C PHE A 102 -12.34 2.90 -4.49
N HIS A 103 -11.49 2.09 -5.12
CA HIS A 103 -11.75 1.50 -6.42
C HIS A 103 -12.64 0.25 -6.39
N ILE A 104 -13.15 -0.14 -5.21
CA ILE A 104 -14.10 -1.24 -5.12
C ILE A 104 -15.44 -0.70 -4.66
N ALA A 105 -16.27 -0.35 -5.63
CA ALA A 105 -17.65 0.09 -5.45
C ALA A 105 -18.60 -1.06 -5.03
N SER A 106 -18.13 -1.99 -4.21
CA SER A 106 -18.97 -3.03 -3.65
C SER A 106 -19.43 -2.63 -2.26
N THR A 107 -20.68 -2.26 -2.12
CA THR A 107 -21.34 -1.97 -0.83
C THR A 107 -21.38 -3.17 0.12
N HIS A 108 -20.90 -4.32 -0.33
CA HIS A 108 -20.90 -5.59 0.41
C HIS A 108 -19.50 -6.02 0.86
N ASP A 109 -18.43 -5.32 0.45
CA ASP A 109 -17.09 -5.65 0.89
C ASP A 109 -16.84 -5.16 2.32
N LYS A 110 -16.34 -6.07 3.15
CA LYS A 110 -15.86 -5.73 4.49
C LYS A 110 -14.68 -4.77 4.37
N SER A 111 -14.59 -3.82 5.28
CA SER A 111 -13.40 -2.97 5.34
C SER A 111 -12.13 -3.81 5.55
N LEU A 112 -10.98 -3.30 5.10
CA LEU A 112 -9.72 -4.01 5.29
C LEU A 112 -9.43 -4.28 6.78
N GLN A 113 -9.82 -3.36 7.68
CA GLN A 113 -9.69 -3.56 9.13
C GLN A 113 -10.49 -4.78 9.62
N GLU A 114 -11.74 -4.92 9.15
CA GLU A 114 -12.59 -6.06 9.50
C GLU A 114 -12.04 -7.37 8.90
N ALA A 115 -11.53 -7.31 7.67
CA ALA A 115 -10.90 -8.46 7.02
C ALA A 115 -9.65 -8.93 7.78
N ILE A 116 -8.75 -8.00 8.18
CA ILE A 116 -7.56 -8.31 8.96
C ILE A 116 -7.94 -8.90 10.33
N LYS A 117 -8.96 -8.34 11.00
CA LYS A 117 -9.45 -8.88 12.28
C LYS A 117 -9.92 -10.33 12.11
N LEU A 118 -10.75 -10.58 11.09
CA LEU A 118 -11.26 -11.92 10.80
C LEU A 118 -10.11 -12.89 10.47
N GLY A 119 -9.15 -12.48 9.64
CA GLY A 119 -8.00 -13.31 9.28
C GLY A 119 -7.16 -13.70 10.52
N ARG A 120 -6.94 -12.77 11.46
CA ARG A 120 -6.24 -13.04 12.71
C ARG A 120 -7.02 -14.02 13.60
N GLU A 121 -8.34 -13.88 13.70
CA GLU A 121 -9.21 -14.82 14.44
C GLU A 121 -9.14 -16.24 13.84
N MET A 122 -8.89 -16.34 12.53
CA MET A 122 -8.67 -17.63 11.83
C MET A 122 -7.23 -18.14 11.94
N GLY A 123 -6.34 -17.44 12.64
CA GLY A 123 -4.94 -17.84 12.84
C GLY A 123 -3.99 -17.44 11.73
N ALA A 124 -4.39 -16.56 10.80
CA ALA A 124 -3.50 -16.05 9.77
C ALA A 124 -2.43 -15.11 10.35
N HIS A 125 -1.18 -15.27 9.92
CA HIS A 125 -0.10 -14.31 10.21
C HIS A 125 -0.29 -13.07 9.34
N LEU A 126 -0.71 -11.97 9.94
CA LEU A 126 -1.00 -10.71 9.26
C LEU A 126 -0.21 -9.56 9.88
N PRO A 127 0.13 -8.51 9.10
CA PRO A 127 0.95 -7.41 9.57
C PRO A 127 0.38 -6.75 10.82
N GLU A 128 1.23 -6.51 11.81
CA GLU A 128 0.85 -5.74 13.01
C GLU A 128 0.77 -4.24 12.70
N ASP A 129 1.67 -3.75 11.84
CA ASP A 129 1.75 -2.36 11.43
C ASP A 129 1.41 -2.22 9.94
N VAL A 130 0.28 -1.58 9.66
CA VAL A 130 -0.17 -1.25 8.31
C VAL A 130 -0.28 0.25 8.19
N LEU A 131 0.59 0.83 7.37
CA LEU A 131 0.59 2.25 7.04
C LEU A 131 -0.13 2.47 5.71
N VAL A 132 -0.89 3.54 5.64
CA VAL A 132 -1.59 3.97 4.42
C VAL A 132 -1.08 5.34 4.04
N VAL A 133 -0.48 5.43 2.86
CA VAL A 133 -0.06 6.68 2.23
C VAL A 133 -1.14 7.07 1.24
N GLY A 134 -1.98 8.01 1.65
CA GLY A 134 -3.12 8.49 0.88
C GLY A 134 -2.78 9.73 0.09
N ILE A 135 -3.19 9.79 -1.18
CA ILE A 135 -3.04 10.93 -2.07
C ILE A 135 -4.43 11.44 -2.44
N ALA A 136 -4.72 12.71 -2.12
CA ALA A 136 -6.00 13.33 -2.44
C ALA A 136 -6.18 13.48 -3.95
N THR A 137 -7.30 12.97 -4.47
CA THR A 137 -7.63 12.96 -5.89
C THR A 137 -9.09 13.31 -6.13
N GLU A 138 -9.39 13.79 -7.34
CA GLU A 138 -10.77 14.05 -7.81
C GLU A 138 -11.15 13.17 -9.01
N HIS A 139 -10.18 12.80 -9.86
CA HIS A 139 -10.38 12.13 -11.16
C HIS A 139 -10.13 10.62 -11.10
N ILE A 140 -10.84 9.93 -10.20
CA ILE A 140 -10.68 8.48 -10.00
C ILE A 140 -11.53 7.61 -10.94
N HIS A 141 -12.37 8.23 -11.77
CA HIS A 141 -13.29 7.53 -12.68
C HIS A 141 -13.04 7.86 -14.16
N ASP A 142 -12.11 8.76 -14.44
CA ASP A 142 -11.80 9.16 -15.80
C ASP A 142 -10.98 8.06 -16.48
N PHE A 143 -11.46 7.57 -17.63
CA PHE A 143 -10.73 6.54 -18.38
C PHE A 143 -9.47 7.16 -19.02
N SER A 144 -8.36 7.05 -18.32
CA SER A 144 -7.06 7.62 -18.70
C SER A 144 -5.93 6.84 -18.02
N GLU A 145 -4.80 6.68 -18.70
CA GLU A 145 -3.56 6.20 -18.11
C GLU A 145 -2.73 7.34 -17.49
N ASP A 146 -3.10 8.59 -17.77
CA ASP A 146 -2.39 9.77 -17.29
C ASP A 146 -3.00 10.28 -15.99
N LEU A 147 -2.13 10.67 -15.06
CA LEU A 147 -2.52 11.37 -13.84
C LEU A 147 -2.83 12.83 -14.14
N SER A 148 -3.75 13.42 -13.37
CA SER A 148 -3.93 14.86 -13.38
C SER A 148 -2.64 15.58 -12.97
N PRO A 149 -2.39 16.81 -13.49
CA PRO A 149 -1.14 17.51 -13.20
C PRO A 149 -0.83 17.67 -11.70
N PRO A 150 -1.79 18.00 -10.81
CA PRO A 150 -1.51 18.10 -9.38
C PRO A 150 -1.06 16.77 -8.77
N VAL A 151 -1.69 15.67 -9.17
CA VAL A 151 -1.34 14.32 -8.66
C VAL A 151 -0.01 13.84 -9.24
N ALA A 152 0.25 14.08 -10.51
CA ALA A 152 1.53 13.73 -11.13
C ALA A 152 2.72 14.44 -10.45
N GLN A 153 2.55 15.71 -10.07
CA GLN A 153 3.60 16.51 -9.43
C GLN A 153 4.03 15.98 -8.05
N VAL A 154 3.14 15.34 -7.32
CA VAL A 154 3.46 14.84 -5.97
C VAL A 154 4.05 13.44 -5.96
N VAL A 155 4.03 12.70 -7.07
CA VAL A 155 4.57 11.34 -7.16
C VAL A 155 6.02 11.25 -6.64
N PRO A 156 6.99 12.11 -7.03
CA PRO A 156 8.36 12.03 -6.52
C PRO A 156 8.45 12.25 -5.01
N PHE A 157 7.60 13.11 -4.46
CA PHE A 157 7.53 13.38 -3.03
C PHE A 157 7.01 12.15 -2.26
N VAL A 158 5.95 11.52 -2.77
CA VAL A 158 5.37 10.30 -2.17
C VAL A 158 6.36 9.13 -2.24
N VAL A 159 7.10 9.00 -3.33
CA VAL A 159 8.20 8.00 -3.44
C VAL A 159 9.21 8.18 -2.31
N ASN A 160 9.64 9.40 -2.03
CA ASN A 160 10.57 9.66 -0.93
C ASN A 160 9.96 9.31 0.43
N ILE A 161 8.69 9.64 0.67
CA ILE A 161 7.98 9.24 1.90
C ILE A 161 8.04 7.73 2.09
N VAL A 162 7.69 6.95 1.07
CA VAL A 162 7.68 5.47 1.14
C VAL A 162 9.09 4.94 1.42
N LEU A 163 10.12 5.48 0.75
CA LEU A 163 11.52 5.08 0.97
C LEU A 163 12.00 5.43 2.39
N ASP A 164 11.58 6.58 2.94
CA ASP A 164 11.95 6.98 4.30
C ASP A 164 11.24 6.12 5.35
N LEU A 165 9.97 5.80 5.16
CA LEU A 165 9.24 4.83 6.00
C LEU A 165 9.94 3.46 6.04
N LEU A 166 10.55 3.02 4.94
CA LEU A 166 11.36 1.80 4.92
C LEU A 166 12.66 1.90 5.71
N LYS A 167 13.33 3.08 5.69
CA LYS A 167 14.59 3.31 6.42
C LYS A 167 14.38 3.39 7.93
N GLU A 168 13.34 4.09 8.40
CA GLU A 168 12.98 4.18 9.82
C GLU A 168 12.84 2.80 10.44
N ILE A 169 12.26 1.86 9.71
CA ILE A 169 12.12 0.46 10.08
C ILE A 169 13.47 -0.23 10.32
N SER A 170 14.46 0.11 9.49
CA SER A 170 15.78 -0.50 9.58
C SER A 170 16.59 0.01 10.79
N MET A 171 16.29 1.23 11.26
CA MET A 171 17.00 1.87 12.37
C MET A 171 16.50 1.42 13.76
N GLU A 172 15.23 1.05 13.91
CA GLU A 172 14.67 0.54 15.17
C GLU A 172 15.26 -0.82 15.60
N LYS A 173 15.99 -1.52 14.71
CA LYS A 173 16.59 -2.84 14.96
C LYS A 173 18.03 -2.83 15.48
N THR A 174 18.65 -1.68 15.77
CA THR A 174 19.97 -1.65 16.42
C THR A 174 19.75 -1.49 17.93
N PRO A 175 19.68 -2.57 18.72
CA PRO A 175 19.76 -2.45 20.16
C PRO A 175 21.18 -1.98 20.46
N GLY A 176 21.28 -0.80 21.10
CA GLY A 176 22.54 -0.29 21.58
C GLY A 176 23.23 -1.35 22.43
N HIS A 177 24.38 -1.82 21.99
CA HIS A 177 25.31 -2.49 22.85
C HIS A 177 25.88 -1.41 23.78
N LEU A 178 25.45 -1.43 25.03
CA LEU A 178 26.17 -0.95 26.20
C LEU A 178 26.92 -2.12 26.80
#